data_eeed8a70adb963ec899a977482a8892b
#
_entry.id   eeed8a70adb963ec899a977482a8892b
#
_cell.length_a   1.000
_cell.length_b   1.000
_cell.length_c   1.000
_cell.angle_alpha   90.00
_cell.angle_beta   90.00
_cell.angle_gamma   90.00
#
_symmetry.space_group_name_H-M   'P 1'
#
loop_
_entity.id
_entity.type
_entity.pdbx_description
1 polymer ?
#
loop_
_entity_poly.entity_id
_entity_poly.type
_entity_poly.pdbx_seq_one_letter_code
_entity_poly.pdbx_strand_id
1 'polypeptide(L)'
;MRIGHYANEDINLTSSHTLNIKIKQALDNVIVLAIAKEHFSNETIQNNFIAKLMIWCNLYLDGLDFSNGQLPKCLFYGPIKPHEVYFLMLLAQVGIDVVYFNPTNDATLDQIDTDGMCQKIILGTPSSILIPYTERLEKGIVIEKVTTYAKKATHELEQTLYHDTGIYKPWQFSDGTTHPIFMDSVIEDTLTYWNEPSKLRPGFKTIGKTVHTPTFFTKINGVYHDINEYYELIQKLKSAKKYVFYESPHLTSVGFGQSRPIQYHNMPSQQVTQNISSFNQQDLYSLAFCLNPDQTIKKDAVRQHVLYKKMLTLRADLQAFILSKLEETFSSSNLSFFNFPITDKERVRLMAAIFTAEDRLLHLIEGYDFTSDVPKVMMYVNSRDTFNQDDAMLLGLLRMMGLDVILLSPNGANNIELVISEKFINQIQLDEFVYDLPLKAPTKKKSFFSKLFR
;
A
#
# COMPACT_ATOMS: atom_id res chain seq x y z
N MET A 1 48.00 -8.84 -6.40
CA MET A 1 48.09 -7.60 -7.23
C MET A 1 48.59 -6.48 -6.34
N ARG A 2 49.70 -5.84 -6.66
CA ARG A 2 50.26 -4.77 -5.79
C ARG A 2 49.53 -3.46 -6.05
N ILE A 3 49.17 -2.76 -4.98
CA ILE A 3 48.32 -1.56 -4.96
C ILE A 3 48.80 -0.40 -5.83
N GLY A 4 50.13 -0.30 -6.13
CA GLY A 4 50.70 0.72 -7.04
C GLY A 4 50.51 0.47 -8.53
N HIS A 5 49.74 -0.54 -8.91
CA HIS A 5 49.62 -0.92 -10.32
C HIS A 5 48.56 -0.14 -11.08
N TYR A 6 47.49 0.26 -10.41
CA TYR A 6 46.32 0.89 -11.09
C TYR A 6 46.60 2.30 -11.59
N ALA A 7 47.45 3.07 -10.88
CA ALA A 7 47.82 4.43 -11.30
C ALA A 7 48.73 4.42 -12.55
N ASN A 8 49.44 3.31 -12.79
CA ASN A 8 50.43 3.19 -13.86
C ASN A 8 49.99 2.34 -15.07
N GLU A 9 48.78 1.73 -15.00
CA GLU A 9 48.29 0.95 -16.14
C GLU A 9 47.49 1.85 -17.11
N ASP A 10 47.58 1.57 -18.41
CA ASP A 10 46.83 2.25 -19.48
C ASP A 10 45.33 1.90 -19.48
N ILE A 11 44.74 1.77 -18.28
CA ILE A 11 43.29 1.54 -18.13
C ILE A 11 42.58 2.89 -18.21
N ASN A 12 41.85 3.08 -19.29
CA ASN A 12 40.98 4.25 -19.44
C ASN A 12 39.57 3.89 -18.98
N LEU A 13 39.13 4.46 -17.85
CA LEU A 13 37.80 4.26 -17.28
C LEU A 13 36.76 5.22 -17.87
N THR A 14 37.23 6.32 -18.46
CA THR A 14 36.40 7.32 -19.12
C THR A 14 37.04 7.81 -20.42
N SER A 15 36.27 8.48 -21.26
CA SER A 15 36.73 9.10 -22.49
C SER A 15 37.68 10.31 -22.27
N SER A 16 37.64 10.92 -21.06
CA SER A 16 38.46 12.09 -20.71
C SER A 16 39.79 11.71 -20.08
N HIS A 17 40.92 12.06 -20.72
CA HIS A 17 42.26 11.78 -20.21
C HIS A 17 42.52 12.45 -18.83
N THR A 18 42.14 13.71 -18.66
CA THR A 18 42.34 14.44 -17.41
C THR A 18 41.51 13.87 -16.28
N LEU A 19 40.27 13.42 -16.58
CA LEU A 19 39.41 12.77 -15.61
C LEU A 19 39.98 11.40 -15.21
N ASN A 20 40.53 10.63 -16.17
CA ASN A 20 41.15 9.34 -15.86
C ASN A 20 42.31 9.47 -14.87
N ILE A 21 43.14 10.52 -14.97
CA ILE A 21 44.24 10.76 -14.02
C ILE A 21 43.68 10.97 -12.61
N LYS A 22 42.65 11.82 -12.47
CA LYS A 22 42.00 12.07 -11.17
C LYS A 22 41.36 10.81 -10.59
N ILE A 23 40.63 10.04 -11.41
CA ILE A 23 40.01 8.79 -11.01
C ILE A 23 41.04 7.79 -10.51
N LYS A 24 42.17 7.62 -11.24
CA LYS A 24 43.23 6.69 -10.84
C LYS A 24 43.81 7.06 -9.46
N GLN A 25 44.10 8.35 -9.22
CA GLN A 25 44.62 8.82 -7.95
C GLN A 25 43.60 8.60 -6.81
N ALA A 26 42.32 8.95 -7.03
CA ALA A 26 41.25 8.74 -6.06
C ALA A 26 41.01 7.26 -5.77
N LEU A 27 41.08 6.41 -6.82
CA LEU A 27 40.90 4.97 -6.69
C LEU A 27 42.03 4.34 -5.85
N ASP A 28 43.28 4.72 -6.07
CA ASP A 28 44.43 4.24 -5.27
C ASP A 28 44.27 4.61 -3.79
N ASN A 29 43.89 5.86 -3.48
CA ASN A 29 43.66 6.30 -2.12
C ASN A 29 42.55 5.53 -1.42
N VAL A 30 41.44 5.33 -2.13
CA VAL A 30 40.26 4.63 -1.59
C VAL A 30 40.53 3.13 -1.41
N ILE A 31 41.28 2.51 -2.32
CA ILE A 31 41.67 1.11 -2.19
C ILE A 31 42.59 0.89 -0.97
N VAL A 32 43.58 1.78 -0.77
CA VAL A 32 44.43 1.74 0.44
C VAL A 32 43.61 1.82 1.70
N LEU A 33 42.69 2.76 1.76
CA LEU A 33 41.78 2.92 2.91
C LEU A 33 40.92 1.67 3.13
N ALA A 34 40.33 1.15 2.06
CA ALA A 34 39.47 -0.03 2.12
C ALA A 34 40.22 -1.28 2.60
N ILE A 35 41.45 -1.49 2.13
CA ILE A 35 42.29 -2.63 2.57
C ILE A 35 42.61 -2.50 4.07
N ALA A 36 42.89 -1.30 4.52
CA ALA A 36 43.19 -1.04 5.94
C ALA A 36 41.99 -1.26 6.86
N LYS A 37 40.77 -1.00 6.38
CA LYS A 37 39.55 -1.02 7.19
C LYS A 37 38.79 -2.34 7.09
N GLU A 38 38.62 -2.90 5.88
CA GLU A 38 37.69 -4.02 5.63
C GLU A 38 38.29 -5.41 5.90
N HIS A 39 39.60 -5.52 6.10
CA HIS A 39 40.28 -6.80 6.38
C HIS A 39 39.80 -7.94 5.47
N PHE A 40 39.84 -7.73 4.14
CA PHE A 40 39.33 -8.70 3.15
C PHE A 40 39.86 -10.12 3.42
N SER A 41 38.97 -11.10 3.47
CA SER A 41 39.27 -12.48 3.84
C SER A 41 40.16 -13.22 2.81
N ASN A 42 40.18 -12.76 1.55
CA ASN A 42 41.04 -13.29 0.48
C ASN A 42 41.19 -12.28 -0.68
N GLU A 43 42.18 -12.52 -1.52
CA GLU A 43 42.45 -11.67 -2.70
C GLU A 43 41.29 -11.62 -3.70
N THR A 44 40.49 -12.66 -3.82
CA THR A 44 39.37 -12.69 -4.78
C THR A 44 38.30 -11.68 -4.38
N ILE A 45 37.99 -11.59 -3.09
CA ILE A 45 36.99 -10.62 -2.56
C ILE A 45 37.54 -9.20 -2.74
N GLN A 46 38.79 -8.98 -2.43
CA GLN A 46 39.48 -7.70 -2.66
C GLN A 46 39.46 -7.29 -4.14
N ASN A 47 39.80 -8.20 -5.04
CA ASN A 47 39.79 -7.92 -6.47
C ASN A 47 38.38 -7.64 -7.00
N ASN A 48 37.35 -8.35 -6.51
CA ASN A 48 35.95 -8.09 -6.85
C ASN A 48 35.49 -6.71 -6.37
N PHE A 49 35.93 -6.29 -5.18
CA PHE A 49 35.65 -4.95 -4.65
C PHE A 49 36.26 -3.87 -5.55
N ILE A 50 37.57 -4.03 -5.93
CA ILE A 50 38.25 -3.09 -6.80
C ILE A 50 37.60 -3.04 -8.19
N ALA A 51 37.29 -4.19 -8.78
CA ALA A 51 36.65 -4.28 -10.09
C ALA A 51 35.26 -3.59 -10.06
N LYS A 52 34.52 -3.71 -8.96
CA LYS A 52 33.25 -3.04 -8.79
C LYS A 52 33.39 -1.53 -8.79
N LEU A 53 34.37 -0.98 -8.07
CA LEU A 53 34.62 0.47 -8.07
C LEU A 53 35.02 0.97 -9.48
N MET A 54 35.86 0.20 -10.20
CA MET A 54 36.24 0.55 -11.57
C MET A 54 35.03 0.55 -12.53
N ILE A 55 34.19 -0.46 -12.46
CA ILE A 55 32.93 -0.52 -13.25
C ILE A 55 32.04 0.68 -12.95
N TRP A 56 31.91 1.06 -11.69
CA TRP A 56 31.14 2.23 -11.32
C TRP A 56 31.75 3.54 -11.80
N CYS A 57 33.09 3.66 -11.76
CA CYS A 57 33.77 4.82 -12.38
C CYS A 57 33.44 4.93 -13.88
N ASN A 58 33.51 3.84 -14.61
CA ASN A 58 33.13 3.84 -16.02
C ASN A 58 31.64 4.19 -16.23
N LEU A 59 30.76 3.57 -15.45
CA LEU A 59 29.32 3.74 -15.62
C LEU A 59 28.82 5.14 -15.28
N TYR A 60 29.35 5.75 -14.21
CA TYR A 60 28.81 7.00 -13.67
C TYR A 60 29.64 8.24 -13.99
N LEU A 61 30.92 8.09 -14.34
CA LEU A 61 31.80 9.22 -14.56
C LEU A 61 32.12 9.47 -16.05
N ASP A 62 31.88 8.48 -16.93
CA ASP A 62 32.04 8.71 -18.34
C ASP A 62 31.03 9.73 -18.88
N GLY A 63 31.53 10.70 -19.63
CA GLY A 63 30.70 11.80 -20.16
C GLY A 63 30.47 12.96 -19.20
N LEU A 64 30.97 12.94 -17.94
CA LEU A 64 30.90 14.10 -17.07
C LEU A 64 31.83 15.22 -17.55
N ASP A 65 31.29 16.44 -17.62
CA ASP A 65 32.05 17.62 -18.02
C ASP A 65 32.39 18.48 -16.79
N PHE A 66 33.68 18.71 -16.58
CA PHE A 66 34.24 19.56 -15.54
C PHE A 66 34.71 20.94 -16.12
N SER A 67 34.50 21.21 -17.40
CA SER A 67 35.02 22.41 -18.07
C SER A 67 34.15 23.64 -17.87
N ASN A 68 32.89 23.46 -17.50
CA ASN A 68 31.87 24.54 -17.43
C ASN A 68 31.95 25.40 -16.16
N GLY A 69 32.94 25.20 -15.31
CA GLY A 69 33.02 25.90 -14.02
C GLY A 69 32.01 25.47 -12.99
N GLN A 70 31.10 24.55 -13.31
CA GLN A 70 30.19 23.91 -12.40
C GLN A 70 30.68 22.49 -12.07
N LEU A 71 30.83 22.19 -10.80
CA LEU A 71 31.20 20.85 -10.37
C LEU A 71 30.00 19.90 -10.51
N PRO A 72 30.20 18.68 -11.06
CA PRO A 72 29.19 17.64 -11.04
C PRO A 72 28.74 17.33 -9.61
N LYS A 73 27.49 16.89 -9.42
CA LYS A 73 26.89 16.66 -8.12
C LYS A 73 26.35 15.24 -8.01
N CYS A 74 26.66 14.60 -6.89
CA CYS A 74 26.12 13.30 -6.53
C CYS A 74 25.18 13.46 -5.33
N LEU A 75 23.95 12.99 -5.47
CA LEU A 75 22.98 12.88 -4.37
C LEU A 75 22.72 11.39 -4.11
N PHE A 76 23.03 10.93 -2.90
CA PHE A 76 22.75 9.57 -2.48
C PHE A 76 21.72 9.59 -1.35
N TYR A 77 20.68 8.77 -1.44
CA TYR A 77 19.61 8.73 -0.48
C TYR A 77 19.32 7.29 -0.05
N GLY A 78 19.30 7.03 1.24
CA GLY A 78 18.91 5.75 1.80
C GLY A 78 20.02 5.02 2.55
N PRO A 79 19.83 3.72 2.87
CA PRO A 79 20.85 2.92 3.54
C PRO A 79 22.06 2.75 2.63
N ILE A 80 23.23 2.76 3.22
CA ILE A 80 24.48 2.71 2.49
C ILE A 80 25.29 1.46 2.89
N LYS A 81 25.91 0.82 1.90
CA LYS A 81 26.82 -0.32 2.12
C LYS A 81 28.28 0.15 2.13
N PRO A 82 29.20 -0.57 2.78
CA PRO A 82 30.61 -0.16 2.83
C PRO A 82 31.21 0.21 1.46
N HIS A 83 31.00 -0.60 0.43
CA HIS A 83 31.52 -0.34 -0.91
C HIS A 83 30.91 0.92 -1.56
N GLU A 84 29.71 1.32 -1.19
CA GLU A 84 29.07 2.57 -1.65
C GLU A 84 29.70 3.78 -0.94
N VAL A 85 30.02 3.66 0.36
CA VAL A 85 30.78 4.69 1.08
C VAL A 85 32.10 4.98 0.41
N TYR A 86 32.88 3.93 0.11
CA TYR A 86 34.15 4.10 -0.59
C TYR A 86 34.00 4.73 -1.97
N PHE A 87 32.91 4.43 -2.67
CA PHE A 87 32.63 5.07 -3.96
C PHE A 87 32.27 6.55 -3.79
N LEU A 88 31.46 6.93 -2.79
CA LEU A 88 31.18 8.33 -2.51
C LEU A 88 32.45 9.11 -2.14
N MET A 89 33.35 8.51 -1.36
CA MET A 89 34.66 9.10 -1.03
C MET A 89 35.53 9.27 -2.29
N LEU A 90 35.51 8.31 -3.21
CA LEU A 90 36.18 8.41 -4.50
C LEU A 90 35.61 9.58 -5.32
N LEU A 91 34.30 9.72 -5.41
CA LEU A 91 33.65 10.82 -6.13
C LEU A 91 34.08 12.19 -5.57
N ALA A 92 34.11 12.33 -4.26
CA ALA A 92 34.56 13.57 -3.61
C ALA A 92 36.03 13.90 -3.94
N GLN A 93 36.91 12.90 -3.94
CA GLN A 93 38.31 13.08 -4.30
C GLN A 93 38.54 13.41 -5.77
N VAL A 94 37.68 12.95 -6.68
CA VAL A 94 37.68 13.32 -8.10
C VAL A 94 37.26 14.78 -8.31
N GLY A 95 36.57 15.37 -7.33
CA GLY A 95 36.08 16.75 -7.38
C GLY A 95 34.59 16.84 -7.69
N ILE A 96 33.81 15.87 -7.29
CA ILE A 96 32.34 15.87 -7.38
C ILE A 96 31.79 16.30 -6.02
N ASP A 97 30.83 17.22 -5.99
CA ASP A 97 30.09 17.55 -4.78
C ASP A 97 29.21 16.36 -4.41
N VAL A 98 29.41 15.80 -3.22
CA VAL A 98 28.63 14.64 -2.75
C VAL A 98 27.77 15.03 -1.57
N VAL A 99 26.47 14.75 -1.66
CA VAL A 99 25.53 14.90 -0.56
C VAL A 99 24.88 13.54 -0.29
N TYR A 100 25.07 13.03 0.90
CA TYR A 100 24.46 11.79 1.36
C TYR A 100 23.34 12.09 2.36
N PHE A 101 22.12 11.65 2.04
CA PHE A 101 20.98 11.72 2.92
C PHE A 101 20.79 10.39 3.64
N ASN A 102 20.98 10.39 4.94
CA ASN A 102 20.88 9.23 5.80
C ASN A 102 19.64 9.32 6.71
N PRO A 103 18.46 8.96 6.23
CA PRO A 103 17.22 9.14 6.97
C PRO A 103 17.06 8.17 8.14
N THR A 104 17.80 7.05 8.15
CA THR A 104 17.72 6.01 9.18
C THR A 104 18.79 6.11 10.26
N ASN A 105 19.70 7.07 10.13
CA ASN A 105 20.90 7.19 10.97
C ASN A 105 21.78 5.93 10.96
N ASP A 106 21.95 5.34 9.77
CA ASP A 106 22.90 4.25 9.55
C ASP A 106 24.33 4.72 9.84
N ALA A 107 25.05 3.97 10.66
CA ALA A 107 26.40 4.31 11.12
C ALA A 107 27.52 3.86 10.14
N THR A 108 27.19 3.27 9.02
CA THR A 108 28.19 2.69 8.08
C THR A 108 29.18 3.73 7.58
N LEU A 109 28.74 4.95 7.25
CA LEU A 109 29.63 6.05 6.87
C LEU A 109 30.56 6.43 8.02
N ASP A 110 30.04 6.62 9.23
CA ASP A 110 30.79 7.05 10.41
C ASP A 110 31.87 6.02 10.80
N GLN A 111 31.62 4.73 10.56
CA GLN A 111 32.59 3.66 10.82
C GLN A 111 33.76 3.67 9.85
N ILE A 112 33.55 4.10 8.61
CA ILE A 112 34.55 4.14 7.56
C ILE A 112 35.29 5.49 7.55
N ASP A 113 34.55 6.60 7.64
CA ASP A 113 35.09 7.96 7.64
C ASP A 113 35.55 8.40 9.05
N THR A 114 36.54 7.70 9.61
CA THR A 114 37.09 8.02 10.94
C THR A 114 37.89 9.32 10.94
N ASP A 115 38.38 9.75 9.78
CA ASP A 115 39.22 10.94 9.64
C ASP A 115 38.38 12.22 9.44
N GLY A 116 37.05 12.07 9.36
CA GLY A 116 36.10 13.19 9.29
C GLY A 116 36.17 13.97 7.98
N MET A 117 36.36 13.28 6.87
CA MET A 117 36.28 13.89 5.53
C MET A 117 34.91 14.49 5.23
N CYS A 118 33.87 13.92 5.82
CA CYS A 118 32.49 14.29 5.60
C CYS A 118 31.97 15.25 6.68
N GLN A 119 31.44 16.40 6.28
CA GLN A 119 30.71 17.27 7.19
C GLN A 119 29.34 16.68 7.47
N LYS A 120 29.00 16.46 8.73
CA LYS A 120 27.72 15.91 9.16
C LYS A 120 26.78 17.02 9.63
N ILE A 121 25.57 17.05 9.07
CA ILE A 121 24.47 17.95 9.45
C ILE A 121 23.31 17.11 9.92
N ILE A 122 22.82 17.34 11.14
CA ILE A 122 21.68 16.61 11.73
C ILE A 122 20.44 17.50 11.60
N LEU A 123 19.44 17.05 10.86
CA LEU A 123 18.22 17.79 10.52
C LEU A 123 16.96 17.26 11.21
N GLY A 124 17.04 16.55 12.29
CA GLY A 124 15.88 16.02 12.99
C GLY A 124 16.06 14.59 13.48
N THR A 125 14.96 13.93 13.79
CA THR A 125 14.96 12.53 14.26
C THR A 125 15.03 11.55 13.10
N PRO A 126 15.80 10.46 13.23
CA PRO A 126 15.85 9.41 12.22
C PRO A 126 14.48 8.78 11.96
N SER A 127 14.22 8.42 10.72
CA SER A 127 13.01 7.70 10.32
C SER A 127 13.32 6.21 10.17
N SER A 128 12.52 5.36 10.80
CA SER A 128 12.62 3.90 10.61
C SER A 128 12.05 3.43 9.27
N ILE A 129 11.31 4.29 8.56
CA ILE A 129 10.65 3.94 7.29
C ILE A 129 11.31 4.73 6.17
N LEU A 130 11.98 4.00 5.27
CA LEU A 130 12.50 4.55 4.03
C LEU A 130 11.43 4.56 2.95
N ILE A 131 11.05 5.76 2.53
CA ILE A 131 10.17 5.96 1.38
C ILE A 131 11.08 6.24 0.16
N PRO A 132 10.92 5.53 -0.97
CA PRO A 132 11.67 5.82 -2.18
C PRO A 132 11.57 7.29 -2.58
N TYR A 133 12.66 7.88 -3.05
CA TYR A 133 12.70 9.31 -3.40
C TYR A 133 11.67 9.68 -4.48
N THR A 134 11.47 8.81 -5.47
CA THR A 134 10.45 8.97 -6.50
C THR A 134 9.05 9.07 -5.92
N GLU A 135 8.71 8.25 -4.94
CA GLU A 135 7.42 8.28 -4.26
C GLU A 135 7.24 9.55 -3.42
N ARG A 136 8.32 10.12 -2.88
CA ARG A 136 8.28 11.41 -2.19
C ARG A 136 8.05 12.57 -3.14
N LEU A 137 8.60 12.54 -4.35
CA LEU A 137 8.37 13.56 -5.37
C LEU A 137 6.91 13.58 -5.82
N GLU A 138 6.28 12.41 -5.96
CA GLU A 138 4.87 12.30 -6.35
C GLU A 138 3.91 12.79 -5.26
N LYS A 139 4.26 12.61 -3.99
CA LYS A 139 3.43 13.01 -2.84
C LYS A 139 3.55 14.50 -2.49
N GLY A 140 4.45 15.24 -3.11
CA GLY A 140 4.77 16.62 -2.75
C GLY A 140 5.45 16.75 -1.38
N ILE A 141 5.81 17.97 -0.99
CA ILE A 141 6.40 18.24 0.33
C ILE A 141 5.30 18.03 1.38
N VAL A 142 5.32 16.89 2.04
CA VAL A 142 4.55 16.69 3.28
C VAL A 142 5.24 17.57 4.33
N ILE A 143 4.66 18.74 4.61
CA ILE A 143 5.04 19.49 5.81
C ILE A 143 4.61 18.60 6.97
N GLU A 144 5.56 17.93 7.62
CA GLU A 144 5.29 17.25 8.89
C GLU A 144 4.70 18.31 9.82
N LYS A 145 3.41 18.19 10.10
CA LYS A 145 2.80 18.96 11.18
C LYS A 145 3.57 18.58 12.43
N VAL A 146 4.26 19.55 13.04
CA VAL A 146 4.94 19.36 14.32
C VAL A 146 3.90 18.78 15.28
N THR A 147 3.98 17.47 15.49
CA THR A 147 3.11 16.79 16.45
C THR A 147 3.50 17.24 17.83
N THR A 148 2.52 17.73 18.60
CA THR A 148 2.76 18.13 19.98
C THR A 148 3.36 16.98 20.77
N TYR A 149 4.17 17.29 21.79
CA TYR A 149 4.84 16.29 22.65
C TYR A 149 3.87 15.23 23.19
N ALA A 150 2.62 15.63 23.48
CA ALA A 150 1.56 14.73 23.89
C ALA A 150 1.19 13.71 22.79
N LYS A 151 1.12 14.12 21.52
CA LYS A 151 0.86 13.19 20.41
C LYS A 151 2.04 12.27 20.12
N LYS A 152 3.29 12.76 20.29
CA LYS A 152 4.47 11.90 20.21
C LYS A 152 4.49 10.88 21.33
N ALA A 153 4.23 11.29 22.57
CA ALA A 153 4.17 10.39 23.71
C ALA A 153 3.04 9.36 23.59
N THR A 154 1.88 9.76 23.07
CA THR A 154 0.78 8.83 22.79
C THR A 154 1.16 7.84 21.69
N HIS A 155 1.81 8.30 20.62
CA HIS A 155 2.24 7.45 19.52
C HIS A 155 3.39 6.51 19.92
N GLU A 156 4.34 6.98 20.70
CA GLU A 156 5.42 6.15 21.29
C GLU A 156 4.87 5.14 22.30
N LEU A 157 3.88 5.54 23.11
CA LEU A 157 3.19 4.63 24.02
C LEU A 157 2.38 3.58 23.25
N GLU A 158 1.68 3.98 22.19
CA GLU A 158 0.97 3.08 21.29
C GLU A 158 1.94 2.14 20.57
N GLN A 159 3.06 2.61 20.06
CA GLN A 159 4.10 1.78 19.47
C GLN A 159 4.71 0.81 20.49
N THR A 160 5.07 1.30 21.69
CA THR A 160 5.70 0.47 22.71
C THR A 160 4.75 -0.56 23.30
N LEU A 161 3.47 -0.21 23.48
CA LEU A 161 2.45 -1.12 24.04
C LEU A 161 1.87 -2.07 23.00
N TYR A 162 1.90 -1.72 21.72
CA TYR A 162 1.10 -2.40 20.68
C TYR A 162 1.90 -2.98 19.51
N HIS A 163 3.18 -2.61 19.36
CA HIS A 163 3.93 -2.98 18.16
C HIS A 163 4.41 -4.44 18.10
N ASP A 164 4.47 -5.16 19.21
CA ASP A 164 5.13 -6.48 19.25
C ASP A 164 4.28 -7.64 19.79
N THR A 165 3.09 -7.41 20.28
CA THR A 165 2.29 -8.50 20.87
C THR A 165 1.40 -9.21 19.87
N GLY A 166 1.25 -8.66 18.66
CA GLY A 166 0.43 -9.28 17.63
C GLY A 166 -1.07 -9.41 17.93
N ILE A 167 -1.50 -9.00 19.12
CA ILE A 167 -2.86 -9.16 19.68
C ILE A 167 -3.92 -8.32 18.96
N TYR A 168 -3.50 -7.32 18.18
CA TYR A 168 -4.40 -6.28 17.66
C TYR A 168 -4.87 -6.50 16.22
N LYS A 169 -4.35 -7.53 15.56
CA LYS A 169 -4.74 -7.86 14.18
C LYS A 169 -5.78 -8.99 14.18
N PRO A 170 -6.80 -8.94 13.31
CA PRO A 170 -7.87 -9.95 13.26
C PRO A 170 -7.37 -11.39 13.17
N TRP A 171 -6.31 -11.63 12.41
CA TRP A 171 -5.75 -12.96 12.17
C TRP A 171 -4.85 -13.51 13.28
N GLN A 172 -4.59 -12.73 14.32
CA GLN A 172 -3.79 -13.18 15.47
C GLN A 172 -4.62 -13.85 16.55
N PHE A 173 -5.92 -13.75 16.46
CA PHE A 173 -6.84 -14.56 17.23
C PHE A 173 -7.04 -15.88 16.47
N SER A 174 -6.14 -16.84 16.70
CA SER A 174 -6.06 -18.12 15.97
C SER A 174 -7.33 -18.97 16.00
N ASP A 175 -8.24 -18.70 16.91
CA ASP A 175 -9.52 -19.40 17.08
C ASP A 175 -10.64 -18.75 16.25
N GLY A 176 -10.27 -17.91 15.31
CA GLY A 176 -11.15 -17.47 14.24
C GLY A 176 -12.20 -16.44 14.60
N THR A 177 -11.94 -15.54 15.58
CA THR A 177 -13.09 -15.00 16.23
C THR A 177 -13.15 -13.50 16.28
N THR A 178 -12.97 -12.91 15.09
CA THR A 178 -13.43 -11.56 14.84
C THR A 178 -14.89 -11.62 14.38
N HIS A 179 -15.80 -11.09 15.18
CA HIS A 179 -17.22 -10.98 14.84
C HIS A 179 -17.56 -9.52 14.53
N PRO A 180 -17.94 -9.19 13.29
CA PRO A 180 -18.44 -7.88 12.96
C PRO A 180 -19.79 -7.64 13.67
N ILE A 181 -19.90 -6.50 14.35
CA ILE A 181 -21.16 -6.00 14.87
C ILE A 181 -21.64 -4.93 13.91
N PHE A 182 -22.88 -5.07 13.46
CA PHE A 182 -23.52 -4.07 12.61
C PHE A 182 -23.79 -2.79 13.41
N MET A 183 -23.32 -1.66 12.91
CA MET A 183 -23.62 -0.33 13.46
C MET A 183 -24.77 0.27 12.66
N ASP A 184 -25.91 0.42 13.30
CA ASP A 184 -27.01 1.25 12.82
C ASP A 184 -26.74 2.70 13.24
N SER A 185 -26.61 3.62 12.28
CA SER A 185 -26.12 4.96 12.54
C SER A 185 -26.77 6.00 11.61
N VAL A 186 -26.89 7.21 12.08
CA VAL A 186 -27.19 8.39 11.25
C VAL A 186 -25.88 8.92 10.62
N ILE A 187 -25.99 9.89 9.72
CA ILE A 187 -24.84 10.41 8.99
C ILE A 187 -23.78 11.05 9.91
N GLU A 188 -24.22 11.75 10.96
CA GLU A 188 -23.37 12.41 11.94
C GLU A 188 -22.55 11.39 12.74
N ASP A 189 -23.18 10.30 13.18
CA ASP A 189 -22.50 9.21 13.87
C ASP A 189 -21.52 8.50 12.94
N THR A 190 -21.93 8.25 11.69
CA THR A 190 -21.06 7.66 10.68
C THR A 190 -19.80 8.50 10.51
N LEU A 191 -19.92 9.81 10.36
CA LEU A 191 -18.77 10.71 10.19
C LEU A 191 -17.92 10.80 11.46
N THR A 192 -18.53 10.76 12.65
CA THR A 192 -17.83 10.80 13.94
C THR A 192 -16.94 9.56 14.10
N TYR A 193 -17.46 8.37 13.83
CA TYR A 193 -16.72 7.13 14.03
C TYR A 193 -15.99 6.63 12.79
N TRP A 194 -16.10 7.34 11.66
CA TRP A 194 -15.50 6.90 10.39
C TRP A 194 -13.99 6.71 10.47
N ASN A 195 -13.30 7.67 11.06
CA ASN A 195 -11.84 7.63 11.20
C ASN A 195 -11.37 7.06 12.55
N GLU A 196 -12.30 6.60 13.39
CA GLU A 196 -11.97 6.01 14.67
C GLU A 196 -11.52 4.56 14.53
N PRO A 197 -10.48 4.13 15.27
CA PRO A 197 -10.10 2.75 15.39
C PRO A 197 -11.25 1.88 15.86
N SER A 198 -11.28 0.62 15.43
CA SER A 198 -12.33 -0.33 15.88
C SER A 198 -12.46 -0.38 17.40
N LYS A 199 -11.34 -0.33 18.11
CA LYS A 199 -11.27 -0.36 19.58
C LYS A 199 -12.00 0.81 20.26
N LEU A 200 -12.10 1.96 19.60
CA LEU A 200 -12.76 3.16 20.17
C LEU A 200 -14.24 3.29 19.76
N ARG A 201 -14.72 2.42 18.89
CA ARG A 201 -16.12 2.45 18.45
C ARG A 201 -17.07 1.85 19.50
N PRO A 202 -18.30 2.37 19.61
CA PRO A 202 -19.33 1.78 20.47
C PRO A 202 -19.58 0.32 20.14
N GLY A 203 -19.63 -0.54 21.15
CA GLY A 203 -19.86 -1.97 20.97
C GLY A 203 -18.60 -2.82 20.77
N PHE A 204 -17.42 -2.22 20.64
CA PHE A 204 -16.17 -2.99 20.66
C PHE A 204 -16.01 -3.70 22.00
N LYS A 205 -15.77 -5.00 21.96
CA LYS A 205 -15.50 -5.80 23.17
C LYS A 205 -14.74 -7.06 22.81
N THR A 206 -13.99 -7.55 23.76
CA THR A 206 -13.30 -8.84 23.68
C THR A 206 -13.89 -9.76 24.73
N ILE A 207 -14.35 -10.94 24.32
CA ILE A 207 -14.90 -11.97 25.20
C ILE A 207 -14.08 -13.25 24.98
N GLY A 208 -13.21 -13.58 25.92
CA GLY A 208 -12.24 -14.66 25.75
C GLY A 208 -11.34 -14.38 24.55
N LYS A 209 -11.36 -15.26 23.55
CA LYS A 209 -10.61 -15.09 22.29
C LYS A 209 -11.43 -14.49 21.16
N THR A 210 -12.67 -14.07 21.42
CA THR A 210 -13.56 -13.48 20.42
C THR A 210 -13.53 -11.96 20.51
N VAL A 211 -13.25 -11.29 19.41
CA VAL A 211 -13.27 -9.84 19.29
C VAL A 211 -14.52 -9.41 18.52
N HIS A 212 -15.35 -8.62 19.15
CA HIS A 212 -16.52 -8.00 18.53
C HIS A 212 -16.12 -6.64 17.95
N THR A 213 -16.19 -6.51 16.62
CA THR A 213 -15.75 -5.32 15.88
C THR A 213 -16.92 -4.56 15.30
N PRO A 214 -17.23 -3.35 15.80
CA PRO A 214 -18.26 -2.51 15.20
C PRO A 214 -17.85 -2.06 13.80
N THR A 215 -18.70 -2.33 12.80
CA THR A 215 -18.47 -2.03 11.39
C THR A 215 -19.67 -1.36 10.76
N PHE A 216 -19.41 -0.48 9.80
CA PHE A 216 -20.43 0.10 8.96
C PHE A 216 -20.69 -0.79 7.74
N PHE A 217 -21.96 -1.01 7.47
CA PHE A 217 -22.43 -1.51 6.17
C PHE A 217 -23.60 -0.60 5.75
N THR A 218 -23.24 0.55 5.19
CA THR A 218 -24.14 1.69 5.04
C THR A 218 -24.34 2.04 3.58
N LYS A 219 -25.57 2.28 3.18
CA LYS A 219 -25.93 2.88 1.91
C LYS A 219 -26.46 4.29 2.15
N ILE A 220 -25.82 5.27 1.52
CA ILE A 220 -26.23 6.68 1.55
C ILE A 220 -26.98 6.96 0.25
N ASN A 221 -28.28 7.14 0.36
CA ASN A 221 -29.21 7.40 -0.73
C ASN A 221 -29.41 8.89 -0.92
N GLY A 222 -29.35 9.36 -2.17
CA GLY A 222 -29.58 10.75 -2.50
C GLY A 222 -28.36 11.65 -2.28
N VAL A 223 -28.61 12.94 -2.33
CA VAL A 223 -27.66 14.03 -2.14
C VAL A 223 -28.25 15.09 -1.23
N TYR A 224 -27.43 15.97 -0.67
CA TYR A 224 -27.92 17.16 0.03
C TYR A 224 -28.53 18.15 -0.96
N HIS A 225 -29.43 19.00 -0.50
CA HIS A 225 -30.01 20.07 -1.29
C HIS A 225 -28.93 20.98 -1.90
N ASP A 226 -27.87 21.34 -1.13
CA ASP A 226 -26.64 21.87 -1.70
C ASP A 226 -25.72 20.72 -2.12
N ILE A 227 -25.60 20.52 -3.43
CA ILE A 227 -24.78 19.48 -4.01
C ILE A 227 -23.29 19.61 -3.65
N ASN A 228 -22.82 20.80 -3.24
CA ASN A 228 -21.45 20.98 -2.79
C ASN A 228 -21.21 20.32 -1.43
N GLU A 229 -22.21 20.35 -0.55
CA GLU A 229 -22.14 19.62 0.74
C GLU A 229 -22.02 18.11 0.52
N TYR A 230 -22.70 17.58 -0.51
CA TYR A 230 -22.56 16.18 -0.88
C TYR A 230 -21.12 15.85 -1.36
N TYR A 231 -20.50 16.71 -2.17
CA TYR A 231 -19.11 16.53 -2.56
C TYR A 231 -18.17 16.68 -1.36
N GLU A 232 -18.47 17.57 -0.42
CA GLU A 232 -17.70 17.68 0.85
C GLU A 232 -17.84 16.44 1.71
N LEU A 233 -19.04 15.83 1.77
CA LEU A 233 -19.25 14.54 2.41
C LEU A 233 -18.32 13.46 1.80
N ILE A 234 -18.29 13.35 0.48
CA ILE A 234 -17.41 12.40 -0.20
C ILE A 234 -15.95 12.66 0.14
N GLN A 235 -15.51 13.92 0.19
CA GLN A 235 -14.14 14.26 0.57
C GLN A 235 -13.85 13.94 2.05
N LYS A 236 -14.79 14.15 2.95
CA LYS A 236 -14.67 13.74 4.36
C LYS A 236 -14.52 12.22 4.48
N LEU A 237 -15.31 11.45 3.75
CA LEU A 237 -15.19 9.99 3.73
C LEU A 237 -13.84 9.53 3.15
N LYS A 238 -13.35 10.19 2.09
CA LYS A 238 -12.04 9.94 1.47
C LYS A 238 -10.85 10.44 2.30
N SER A 239 -11.07 11.14 3.41
CA SER A 239 -10.00 11.54 4.33
C SER A 239 -9.47 10.39 5.18
N ALA A 240 -10.11 9.23 5.16
CA ALA A 240 -9.64 8.02 5.83
C ALA A 240 -8.26 7.60 5.31
N LYS A 241 -7.41 7.07 6.20
CA LYS A 241 -6.05 6.65 5.82
C LYS A 241 -6.03 5.32 5.07
N LYS A 242 -7.00 4.45 5.33
CA LYS A 242 -7.06 3.09 4.80
C LYS A 242 -8.38 2.86 4.07
N TYR A 243 -8.41 3.16 2.77
CA TYR A 243 -9.60 2.90 1.97
C TYR A 243 -9.27 2.52 0.53
N VAL A 244 -10.22 1.85 -0.10
CA VAL A 244 -10.34 1.71 -1.55
C VAL A 244 -11.64 2.33 -2.01
N PHE A 245 -11.63 2.95 -3.19
CA PHE A 245 -12.80 3.63 -3.76
C PHE A 245 -13.06 3.10 -5.17
N TYR A 246 -14.30 2.68 -5.41
CA TYR A 246 -14.77 2.18 -6.69
C TYR A 246 -15.87 3.08 -7.25
N GLU A 247 -15.75 3.45 -8.53
CA GLU A 247 -16.77 4.23 -9.25
C GLU A 247 -17.74 3.31 -10.02
N SER A 248 -18.00 2.14 -9.47
CA SER A 248 -18.84 1.11 -10.07
C SER A 248 -19.32 0.16 -8.99
N PRO A 249 -20.48 -0.50 -9.16
CA PRO A 249 -20.90 -1.57 -8.27
C PRO A 249 -20.06 -2.85 -8.42
N HIS A 250 -19.17 -2.92 -9.42
CA HIS A 250 -18.41 -4.13 -9.72
C HIS A 250 -17.06 -4.11 -9.00
N LEU A 251 -16.96 -4.87 -7.91
CA LEU A 251 -15.73 -5.16 -7.17
C LEU A 251 -14.93 -6.28 -7.82
N THR A 252 -15.65 -7.22 -8.41
CA THR A 252 -15.05 -8.35 -9.07
C THR A 252 -14.92 -8.03 -10.55
N SER A 253 -13.70 -7.99 -11.05
CA SER A 253 -13.44 -7.98 -12.51
C SER A 253 -13.93 -9.26 -13.20
N VAL A 254 -14.63 -10.12 -12.48
CA VAL A 254 -15.09 -11.43 -12.86
C VAL A 254 -16.57 -11.40 -13.22
N GLY A 255 -16.91 -10.58 -14.19
CA GLY A 255 -18.19 -10.72 -14.84
C GLY A 255 -18.15 -11.88 -15.83
N PHE A 256 -18.86 -12.97 -15.54
CA PHE A 256 -19.09 -14.02 -16.53
C PHE A 256 -19.76 -13.40 -17.77
N GLY A 257 -18.98 -13.18 -18.82
CA GLY A 257 -19.50 -12.97 -20.17
C GLY A 257 -19.88 -11.56 -20.60
N GLN A 258 -19.55 -10.50 -19.88
CA GLN A 258 -19.71 -9.13 -20.39
C GLN A 258 -18.46 -8.29 -20.19
N SER A 259 -17.71 -8.10 -21.27
CA SER A 259 -16.64 -7.10 -21.37
C SER A 259 -17.27 -5.70 -21.36
N ARG A 260 -17.16 -4.96 -20.26
CA ARG A 260 -17.42 -3.51 -20.25
C ARG A 260 -16.13 -2.78 -19.91
N PRO A 261 -15.74 -1.74 -20.68
CA PRO A 261 -14.55 -0.97 -20.39
C PRO A 261 -14.78 -0.13 -19.13
N ILE A 262 -13.89 -0.28 -18.13
CA ILE A 262 -13.82 0.62 -16.99
C ILE A 262 -13.20 1.92 -17.51
N GLN A 263 -13.98 3.00 -17.57
CA GLN A 263 -13.46 4.33 -17.90
C GLN A 263 -12.84 4.93 -16.62
N TYR A 264 -11.52 4.99 -16.58
CA TYR A 264 -10.80 5.79 -15.60
C TYR A 264 -10.83 7.26 -16.08
N HIS A 265 -11.64 8.10 -15.43
CA HIS A 265 -11.58 9.53 -15.62
C HIS A 265 -10.37 10.07 -14.86
N ASN A 266 -9.31 10.38 -15.59
CA ASN A 266 -8.13 11.23 -15.32
C ASN A 266 -6.77 10.60 -15.63
N MET A 267 -6.68 9.73 -16.66
CA MET A 267 -5.40 9.51 -17.33
C MET A 267 -5.51 9.88 -18.81
N PRO A 268 -4.48 10.54 -19.42
CA PRO A 268 -4.47 10.76 -20.85
C PRO A 268 -4.55 9.39 -21.55
N SER A 269 -5.42 9.32 -22.54
CA SER A 269 -5.84 8.16 -23.32
C SER A 269 -4.68 7.24 -23.74
N GLN A 270 -4.26 6.37 -22.85
CA GLN A 270 -3.74 5.06 -23.21
C GLN A 270 -4.83 4.07 -22.85
N GLN A 271 -5.45 3.49 -23.87
CA GLN A 271 -6.32 2.34 -23.73
C GLN A 271 -5.50 1.19 -23.15
N VAL A 272 -5.45 1.10 -21.83
CA VAL A 272 -5.08 -0.13 -21.16
C VAL A 272 -6.31 -1.02 -21.23
N THR A 273 -6.44 -1.75 -22.32
CA THR A 273 -7.22 -2.98 -22.38
C THR A 273 -6.56 -3.95 -21.39
N GLN A 274 -6.84 -3.80 -20.10
CA GLN A 274 -6.63 -4.90 -19.19
C GLN A 274 -7.58 -6.00 -19.65
N ASN A 275 -7.00 -7.06 -20.19
CA ASN A 275 -7.68 -8.33 -20.41
C ASN A 275 -8.22 -8.76 -19.05
N ILE A 276 -9.51 -8.48 -18.81
CA ILE A 276 -10.26 -9.03 -17.68
C ILE A 276 -10.32 -10.53 -17.99
N SER A 277 -9.43 -11.28 -17.36
CA SER A 277 -9.42 -12.72 -17.47
C SER A 277 -10.71 -13.22 -16.82
N SER A 278 -11.71 -13.51 -17.67
CA SER A 278 -12.78 -14.40 -17.25
C SER A 278 -12.12 -15.67 -16.73
N PHE A 279 -12.46 -16.11 -15.49
CA PHE A 279 -11.96 -17.39 -14.99
C PHE A 279 -12.25 -18.46 -16.04
N ASN A 280 -11.22 -19.21 -16.36
CA ASN A 280 -11.43 -20.39 -17.16
C ASN A 280 -12.39 -21.31 -16.39
N GLN A 281 -13.41 -21.83 -17.04
CA GLN A 281 -14.34 -22.79 -16.41
C GLN A 281 -13.60 -23.98 -15.80
N GLN A 282 -12.47 -24.34 -16.38
CA GLN A 282 -11.62 -25.41 -15.89
C GLN A 282 -10.97 -25.05 -14.54
N ASP A 283 -10.58 -23.79 -14.32
CA ASP A 283 -10.04 -23.34 -13.04
C ASP A 283 -11.11 -23.36 -11.94
N LEU A 284 -12.33 -22.93 -12.24
CA LEU A 284 -13.45 -23.04 -11.31
C LEU A 284 -13.81 -24.49 -11.01
N TYR A 285 -13.82 -25.34 -12.03
CA TYR A 285 -14.07 -26.77 -11.84
C TYR A 285 -13.01 -27.42 -10.95
N SER A 286 -11.73 -27.14 -11.19
CA SER A 286 -10.64 -27.65 -10.36
C SER A 286 -10.69 -27.10 -8.92
N LEU A 287 -11.10 -25.83 -8.73
CA LEU A 287 -11.27 -25.22 -7.42
C LEU A 287 -12.43 -25.88 -6.63
N ALA A 288 -13.46 -26.39 -7.30
CA ALA A 288 -14.55 -27.10 -6.65
C ALA A 288 -14.09 -28.38 -5.91
N PHE A 289 -13.03 -29.04 -6.37
CA PHE A 289 -12.43 -30.18 -5.66
C PHE A 289 -11.72 -29.78 -4.36
N CYS A 290 -11.50 -28.51 -4.14
CA CYS A 290 -10.96 -27.98 -2.92
C CYS A 290 -12.01 -27.83 -1.80
N LEU A 291 -13.29 -28.16 -2.06
CA LEU A 291 -14.34 -28.25 -1.05
C LEU A 291 -14.49 -29.70 -0.55
N ASN A 292 -14.76 -29.83 0.73
CA ASN A 292 -15.20 -31.08 1.34
C ASN A 292 -16.71 -31.29 1.15
N PRO A 293 -17.22 -32.51 1.30
CA PRO A 293 -18.68 -32.78 1.26
C PRO A 293 -19.48 -32.01 2.32
N ASP A 294 -18.86 -31.66 3.43
CA ASP A 294 -19.43 -30.81 4.51
C ASP A 294 -19.26 -29.31 4.20
N GLN A 295 -18.79 -28.95 3.00
CA GLN A 295 -18.62 -27.60 2.50
C GLN A 295 -17.47 -26.82 3.17
N THR A 296 -16.64 -27.45 3.99
CA THR A 296 -15.41 -26.85 4.49
C THR A 296 -14.32 -26.85 3.41
N ILE A 297 -13.30 -26.01 3.59
CA ILE A 297 -12.23 -25.83 2.60
C ILE A 297 -11.07 -26.81 2.88
N LYS A 298 -10.66 -27.57 1.87
CA LYS A 298 -9.42 -28.37 1.91
C LYS A 298 -8.21 -27.44 1.79
N LYS A 299 -7.73 -26.92 2.92
CA LYS A 299 -6.71 -25.85 2.96
C LYS A 299 -5.44 -26.19 2.19
N ASP A 300 -4.98 -27.45 2.22
CA ASP A 300 -3.77 -27.86 1.50
C ASP A 300 -3.99 -27.95 -0.01
N ALA A 301 -5.16 -28.42 -0.45
CA ALA A 301 -5.52 -28.44 -1.86
C ALA A 301 -5.65 -27.03 -2.45
N VAL A 302 -6.29 -26.12 -1.69
CA VAL A 302 -6.42 -24.71 -2.09
C VAL A 302 -5.06 -24.02 -2.24
N ARG A 303 -4.13 -24.25 -1.31
CA ARG A 303 -2.78 -23.64 -1.38
C ARG A 303 -1.98 -24.07 -2.60
N GLN A 304 -2.28 -25.23 -3.16
CA GLN A 304 -1.64 -25.75 -4.37
C GLN A 304 -2.35 -25.29 -5.66
N HIS A 305 -3.55 -24.71 -5.53
CA HIS A 305 -4.35 -24.30 -6.68
C HIS A 305 -3.77 -23.08 -7.40
N VAL A 306 -3.87 -23.04 -8.73
CA VAL A 306 -3.30 -21.99 -9.57
C VAL A 306 -3.81 -20.59 -9.21
N LEU A 307 -5.09 -20.45 -8.88
CA LEU A 307 -5.70 -19.17 -8.48
C LEU A 307 -5.22 -18.67 -7.12
N TYR A 308 -4.70 -19.57 -6.26
CA TYR A 308 -4.22 -19.19 -4.93
C TYR A 308 -2.83 -18.58 -4.91
N LYS A 309 -2.09 -18.60 -6.04
CA LYS A 309 -0.70 -18.11 -6.12
C LYS A 309 -0.51 -16.69 -5.55
N LYS A 310 -1.46 -15.81 -5.81
CA LYS A 310 -1.44 -14.43 -5.33
C LYS A 310 -1.56 -14.36 -3.81
N MET A 311 -2.35 -15.24 -3.22
CA MET A 311 -2.52 -15.33 -1.77
C MET A 311 -1.25 -15.78 -1.05
N LEU A 312 -0.36 -16.52 -1.72
CA LEU A 312 0.92 -16.96 -1.15
C LEU A 312 1.88 -15.81 -0.85
N THR A 313 1.66 -14.63 -1.41
CA THR A 313 2.44 -13.41 -1.09
C THR A 313 2.06 -12.82 0.26
N LEU A 314 0.88 -13.15 0.78
CA LEU A 314 0.40 -12.71 2.08
C LEU A 314 0.98 -13.57 3.21
N ARG A 315 1.00 -13.04 4.42
CA ARG A 315 1.42 -13.77 5.60
C ARG A 315 0.54 -15.01 5.84
N ALA A 316 1.13 -16.09 6.34
CA ALA A 316 0.43 -17.37 6.53
C ALA A 316 -0.77 -17.28 7.49
N ASP A 317 -0.66 -16.45 8.53
CA ASP A 317 -1.74 -16.20 9.49
C ASP A 317 -2.92 -15.45 8.83
N LEU A 318 -2.63 -14.47 7.96
CA LEU A 318 -3.66 -13.77 7.19
C LEU A 318 -4.33 -14.70 6.18
N GLN A 319 -3.57 -15.56 5.51
CA GLN A 319 -4.15 -16.58 4.62
C GLN A 319 -5.12 -17.50 5.37
N ALA A 320 -4.74 -17.96 6.56
CA ALA A 320 -5.59 -18.79 7.41
C ALA A 320 -6.87 -18.05 7.84
N PHE A 321 -6.74 -16.76 8.19
CA PHE A 321 -7.88 -15.91 8.54
C PHE A 321 -8.85 -15.75 7.36
N ILE A 322 -8.36 -15.46 6.16
CA ILE A 322 -9.18 -15.33 4.95
C ILE A 322 -9.95 -16.62 4.67
N LEU A 323 -9.28 -17.78 4.73
CA LEU A 323 -9.92 -19.08 4.53
C LEU A 323 -10.99 -19.36 5.59
N SER A 324 -10.73 -19.03 6.84
CA SER A 324 -11.72 -19.17 7.92
C SER A 324 -12.93 -18.28 7.70
N LYS A 325 -12.73 -17.03 7.25
CA LYS A 325 -13.82 -16.10 6.97
C LYS A 325 -14.63 -16.47 5.72
N LEU A 326 -14.01 -17.13 4.74
CA LEU A 326 -14.72 -17.75 3.62
C LEU A 326 -15.71 -18.83 4.10
N GLU A 327 -15.28 -19.72 5.00
CA GLU A 327 -16.16 -20.74 5.59
C GLU A 327 -17.27 -20.10 6.42
N GLU A 328 -16.96 -19.11 7.24
CA GLU A 328 -17.91 -18.41 8.10
C GLU A 328 -18.97 -17.63 7.30
N THR A 329 -18.58 -17.01 6.17
CA THR A 329 -19.50 -16.26 5.31
C THR A 329 -20.68 -17.11 4.83
N PHE A 330 -20.44 -18.39 4.62
CA PHE A 330 -21.45 -19.34 4.15
C PHE A 330 -21.99 -20.27 5.25
N SER A 331 -21.72 -19.96 6.51
CA SER A 331 -22.36 -20.68 7.61
C SER A 331 -23.87 -20.43 7.61
N SER A 332 -24.65 -21.37 8.14
CA SER A 332 -26.13 -21.30 8.15
C SER A 332 -26.68 -20.02 8.78
N SER A 333 -25.96 -19.46 9.77
CA SER A 333 -26.33 -18.21 10.43
C SER A 333 -26.19 -16.98 9.52
N ASN A 334 -25.29 -17.02 8.52
CA ASN A 334 -24.97 -15.89 7.66
C ASN A 334 -25.67 -15.96 6.29
N LEU A 335 -26.26 -17.11 5.90
CA LEU A 335 -26.94 -17.25 4.62
C LEU A 335 -28.08 -16.25 4.44
N SER A 336 -28.74 -15.86 5.53
CA SER A 336 -29.82 -14.85 5.48
C SER A 336 -29.35 -13.44 5.10
N PHE A 337 -28.04 -13.22 4.98
CA PHE A 337 -27.46 -11.99 4.46
C PHE A 337 -27.73 -11.83 2.96
N PHE A 338 -27.80 -12.94 2.22
CA PHE A 338 -27.97 -12.94 0.77
C PHE A 338 -29.43 -13.15 0.39
N ASN A 339 -29.90 -12.46 -0.66
CA ASN A 339 -31.23 -12.60 -1.24
C ASN A 339 -31.26 -13.63 -2.38
N PHE A 340 -30.28 -14.51 -2.47
CA PHE A 340 -30.22 -15.59 -3.46
C PHE A 340 -29.67 -16.88 -2.81
N PRO A 341 -29.99 -18.05 -3.39
CA PRO A 341 -29.50 -19.31 -2.85
C PRO A 341 -28.00 -19.44 -2.98
N ILE A 342 -27.35 -19.95 -1.94
CA ILE A 342 -25.92 -20.24 -1.92
C ILE A 342 -25.71 -21.74 -2.12
N THR A 343 -25.11 -22.10 -3.22
CA THR A 343 -24.70 -23.46 -3.57
C THR A 343 -23.17 -23.58 -3.59
N ASP A 344 -22.64 -24.77 -3.85
CA ASP A 344 -21.20 -24.96 -3.99
C ASP A 344 -20.61 -24.12 -5.14
N LYS A 345 -21.41 -23.83 -6.16
CA LYS A 345 -21.01 -22.96 -7.26
C LYS A 345 -20.71 -21.53 -6.78
N GLU A 346 -21.57 -20.97 -5.96
CA GLU A 346 -21.39 -19.63 -5.39
C GLU A 346 -20.19 -19.62 -4.45
N ARG A 347 -19.97 -20.67 -3.68
CA ARG A 347 -18.79 -20.82 -2.79
C ARG A 347 -17.49 -20.81 -3.60
N VAL A 348 -17.42 -21.58 -4.66
CA VAL A 348 -16.25 -21.64 -5.56
C VAL A 348 -16.01 -20.28 -6.22
N ARG A 349 -17.06 -19.58 -6.63
CA ARG A 349 -16.94 -18.24 -7.23
C ARG A 349 -16.39 -17.21 -6.25
N LEU A 350 -16.83 -17.23 -4.99
CA LEU A 350 -16.27 -16.33 -3.97
C LEU A 350 -14.79 -16.66 -3.67
N MET A 351 -14.45 -17.94 -3.59
CA MET A 351 -13.04 -18.36 -3.44
C MET A 351 -12.20 -17.80 -4.60
N ALA A 352 -12.67 -17.95 -5.84
CA ALA A 352 -11.96 -17.42 -7.00
C ALA A 352 -11.86 -15.89 -6.94
N ALA A 353 -12.92 -15.18 -6.56
CA ALA A 353 -12.96 -13.73 -6.47
C ALA A 353 -11.93 -13.18 -5.48
N ILE A 354 -11.86 -13.75 -4.27
CA ILE A 354 -10.90 -13.25 -3.26
C ILE A 354 -9.46 -13.66 -3.60
N PHE A 355 -9.23 -14.84 -4.17
CA PHE A 355 -7.88 -15.30 -4.53
C PHE A 355 -7.26 -14.49 -5.67
N THR A 356 -8.07 -13.85 -6.49
CA THR A 356 -7.64 -12.99 -7.59
C THR A 356 -7.94 -11.51 -7.37
N ALA A 357 -8.38 -11.15 -6.16
CA ALA A 357 -8.67 -9.77 -5.81
C ALA A 357 -7.50 -8.82 -6.12
N GLU A 358 -7.80 -7.56 -6.33
CA GLU A 358 -6.79 -6.53 -6.61
C GLU A 358 -5.78 -6.42 -5.47
N ASP A 359 -4.51 -6.12 -5.80
CA ASP A 359 -3.45 -5.97 -4.81
C ASP A 359 -3.79 -4.90 -3.76
N ARG A 360 -4.37 -3.76 -4.19
CA ARG A 360 -4.78 -2.69 -3.27
C ARG A 360 -5.83 -3.15 -2.24
N LEU A 361 -6.75 -4.07 -2.60
CA LEU A 361 -7.71 -4.63 -1.65
C LEU A 361 -7.02 -5.60 -0.69
N LEU A 362 -6.12 -6.45 -1.18
CA LEU A 362 -5.36 -7.38 -0.34
C LEU A 362 -4.44 -6.62 0.63
N HIS A 363 -3.75 -5.58 0.19
CA HIS A 363 -2.94 -4.72 1.07
C HIS A 363 -3.79 -3.96 2.09
N LEU A 364 -5.00 -3.54 1.70
CA LEU A 364 -5.95 -2.93 2.63
C LEU A 364 -6.31 -3.89 3.75
N ILE A 365 -6.61 -5.15 3.43
CA ILE A 365 -6.91 -6.20 4.41
C ILE A 365 -5.68 -6.46 5.29
N GLU A 366 -4.50 -6.62 4.70
CA GLU A 366 -3.24 -6.87 5.42
C GLU A 366 -2.90 -5.75 6.42
N GLY A 367 -3.23 -4.52 6.08
CA GLY A 367 -3.03 -3.35 6.95
C GLY A 367 -4.03 -3.25 8.11
N TYR A 368 -4.98 -4.18 8.28
CA TYR A 368 -5.99 -4.07 9.31
C TYR A 368 -5.43 -4.32 10.71
N ASP A 369 -5.75 -3.40 11.63
CA ASP A 369 -5.41 -3.44 13.04
C ASP A 369 -6.55 -2.82 13.85
N PHE A 370 -6.94 -3.43 14.98
CA PHE A 370 -8.04 -2.93 15.81
C PHE A 370 -7.74 -1.58 16.48
N THR A 371 -6.47 -1.20 16.58
CA THR A 371 -6.00 0.05 17.17
C THR A 371 -5.79 1.17 16.14
N SER A 372 -5.89 0.86 14.86
CA SER A 372 -5.79 1.81 13.75
C SER A 372 -7.13 1.97 13.03
N ASP A 373 -7.19 2.89 12.07
CA ASP A 373 -8.36 3.07 11.23
C ASP A 373 -8.84 1.74 10.66
N VAL A 374 -10.13 1.47 10.78
CA VAL A 374 -10.75 0.30 10.15
C VAL A 374 -10.61 0.42 8.64
N PRO A 375 -10.16 -0.63 7.93
CA PRO A 375 -10.11 -0.62 6.48
C PRO A 375 -11.49 -0.42 5.85
N LYS A 376 -11.57 0.37 4.80
CA LYS A 376 -12.82 0.85 4.21
C LYS A 376 -12.94 0.53 2.74
N VAL A 377 -14.10 0.06 2.35
CA VAL A 377 -14.49 -0.08 0.95
C VAL A 377 -15.60 0.93 0.67
N MET A 378 -15.33 1.86 -0.22
CA MET A 378 -16.31 2.85 -0.65
C MET A 378 -16.65 2.65 -2.11
N MET A 379 -17.93 2.74 -2.43
CA MET A 379 -18.43 2.58 -3.80
C MET A 379 -19.35 3.73 -4.16
N TYR A 380 -19.18 4.26 -5.37
CA TYR A 380 -20.04 5.27 -5.93
C TYR A 380 -20.87 4.67 -7.05
N VAL A 381 -22.14 4.48 -6.80
CA VAL A 381 -23.07 3.82 -7.71
C VAL A 381 -24.06 4.85 -8.25
N ASN A 382 -23.71 5.45 -9.36
CA ASN A 382 -24.45 6.55 -9.99
C ASN A 382 -25.35 6.08 -11.15
N SER A 383 -25.13 4.87 -11.64
CA SER A 383 -25.87 4.31 -12.75
C SER A 383 -27.03 3.43 -12.26
N ARG A 384 -27.84 2.97 -13.22
CA ARG A 384 -28.84 1.90 -12.99
C ARG A 384 -28.21 0.51 -12.86
N ASP A 385 -26.88 0.43 -12.83
CA ASP A 385 -26.18 -0.82 -12.69
C ASP A 385 -26.47 -1.43 -11.31
N THR A 386 -26.80 -2.70 -11.31
CA THR A 386 -27.08 -3.47 -10.11
C THR A 386 -25.85 -4.29 -9.73
N PHE A 387 -25.75 -4.58 -8.43
CA PHE A 387 -24.75 -5.53 -7.95
C PHE A 387 -25.06 -6.94 -8.49
N ASN A 388 -24.02 -7.64 -8.91
CA ASN A 388 -24.15 -9.06 -9.20
C ASN A 388 -23.93 -9.90 -7.93
N GLN A 389 -24.17 -11.21 -8.02
CA GLN A 389 -24.02 -12.11 -6.88
C GLN A 389 -22.56 -12.22 -6.39
N ASP A 390 -21.57 -12.14 -7.30
CA ASP A 390 -20.15 -12.22 -6.92
C ASP A 390 -19.72 -11.00 -6.12
N ASP A 391 -20.16 -9.81 -6.52
CA ASP A 391 -19.89 -8.57 -5.79
C ASP A 391 -20.55 -8.60 -4.41
N ALA A 392 -21.80 -9.08 -4.31
CA ALA A 392 -22.50 -9.26 -3.05
C ALA A 392 -21.77 -10.24 -2.11
N MET A 393 -21.31 -11.37 -2.63
CA MET A 393 -20.56 -12.35 -1.86
C MET A 393 -19.22 -11.80 -1.37
N LEU A 394 -18.51 -11.05 -2.22
CA LEU A 394 -17.25 -10.42 -1.82
C LEU A 394 -17.49 -9.35 -0.74
N LEU A 395 -18.53 -8.51 -0.88
CA LEU A 395 -18.93 -7.55 0.17
C LEU A 395 -19.28 -8.24 1.48
N GLY A 396 -20.02 -9.35 1.41
CA GLY A 396 -20.33 -10.19 2.58
C GLY A 396 -19.05 -10.69 3.27
N LEU A 397 -18.07 -11.19 2.50
CA LEU A 397 -16.79 -11.64 3.03
C LEU A 397 -16.00 -10.48 3.68
N LEU A 398 -15.90 -9.33 3.02
CA LEU A 398 -15.21 -8.15 3.57
C LEU A 398 -15.84 -7.68 4.87
N ARG A 399 -17.16 -7.67 4.93
CA ARG A 399 -17.91 -7.40 6.18
C ARG A 399 -17.57 -8.42 7.26
N MET A 400 -17.53 -9.72 6.93
CA MET A 400 -17.19 -10.78 7.91
C MET A 400 -15.73 -10.68 8.39
N MET A 401 -14.86 -10.07 7.60
CA MET A 401 -13.49 -9.72 8.01
C MET A 401 -13.44 -8.48 8.92
N GLY A 402 -14.52 -7.74 9.06
CA GLY A 402 -14.59 -6.54 9.89
C GLY A 402 -14.21 -5.24 9.16
N LEU A 403 -14.36 -5.18 7.85
CA LEU A 403 -14.17 -3.94 7.09
C LEU A 403 -15.43 -3.10 7.07
N ASP A 404 -15.26 -1.78 7.00
CA ASP A 404 -16.36 -0.86 6.73
C ASP A 404 -16.71 -0.83 5.25
N VAL A 405 -17.99 -0.78 4.95
CA VAL A 405 -18.52 -0.64 3.58
C VAL A 405 -19.47 0.56 3.53
N ILE A 406 -19.20 1.51 2.64
CA ILE A 406 -20.13 2.60 2.32
C ILE A 406 -20.43 2.60 0.82
N LEU A 407 -21.73 2.65 0.53
CA LEU A 407 -22.27 2.79 -0.83
C LEU A 407 -22.89 4.18 -0.95
N LEU A 408 -22.40 4.95 -1.90
CA LEU A 408 -22.92 6.27 -2.24
C LEU A 408 -23.82 6.11 -3.47
N SER A 409 -25.13 6.30 -3.29
CA SER A 409 -26.15 6.12 -4.33
C SER A 409 -26.96 7.42 -4.53
N PRO A 410 -26.44 8.38 -5.34
CA PRO A 410 -27.08 9.68 -5.51
C PRO A 410 -28.52 9.59 -6.04
N ASN A 411 -28.81 8.58 -6.83
CA ASN A 411 -30.13 8.34 -7.42
C ASN A 411 -31.08 7.52 -6.51
N GLY A 412 -30.60 7.01 -5.36
CA GLY A 412 -31.38 6.21 -4.44
C GLY A 412 -31.97 4.91 -5.02
N ALA A 413 -31.46 4.46 -6.18
CA ALA A 413 -32.00 3.28 -6.84
C ALA A 413 -31.75 2.00 -6.02
N ASN A 414 -32.72 1.10 -6.01
CA ASN A 414 -32.54 -0.25 -5.50
C ASN A 414 -31.51 -0.98 -6.34
N ASN A 415 -30.36 -1.28 -5.77
CA ASN A 415 -29.27 -1.94 -6.46
C ASN A 415 -28.67 -3.09 -5.63
N ILE A 416 -28.11 -2.80 -4.48
CA ILE A 416 -27.55 -3.82 -3.59
C ILE A 416 -28.65 -4.62 -2.87
N GLU A 417 -29.81 -4.05 -2.64
CA GLU A 417 -30.97 -4.68 -1.98
C GLU A 417 -31.52 -5.87 -2.80
N LEU A 418 -31.22 -5.91 -4.08
CA LEU A 418 -31.58 -7.05 -4.94
C LEU A 418 -30.80 -8.33 -4.57
N VAL A 419 -29.61 -8.18 -4.01
CA VAL A 419 -28.68 -9.29 -3.73
C VAL A 419 -28.34 -9.45 -2.26
N ILE A 420 -28.44 -8.38 -1.45
CA ILE A 420 -28.23 -8.39 0.00
C ILE A 420 -29.50 -7.97 0.71
N SER A 421 -29.84 -8.67 1.77
CA SER A 421 -31.04 -8.39 2.57
C SER A 421 -30.96 -7.04 3.26
N GLU A 422 -31.99 -6.21 3.08
CA GLU A 422 -32.09 -4.84 3.61
C GLU A 422 -31.83 -4.74 5.11
N LYS A 423 -32.23 -5.76 5.88
CA LYS A 423 -32.01 -5.78 7.34
C LYS A 423 -30.52 -5.72 7.75
N PHE A 424 -29.61 -5.95 6.82
CA PHE A 424 -28.16 -5.88 7.06
C PHE A 424 -27.51 -4.63 6.47
N ILE A 425 -28.31 -3.74 5.88
CA ILE A 425 -27.85 -2.50 5.26
C ILE A 425 -28.39 -1.33 6.09
N ASN A 426 -27.51 -0.54 6.68
CA ASN A 426 -27.91 0.74 7.26
C ASN A 426 -28.20 1.71 6.10
N GLN A 427 -29.45 2.14 5.98
CA GLN A 427 -29.87 3.06 4.93
C GLN A 427 -30.00 4.48 5.48
N ILE A 428 -29.18 5.38 4.96
CA ILE A 428 -29.22 6.80 5.26
C ILE A 428 -29.81 7.50 4.05
N GLN A 429 -30.92 8.22 4.26
CA GLN A 429 -31.57 9.02 3.22
C GLN A 429 -31.14 10.48 3.36
N LEU A 430 -30.60 11.06 2.29
CA LEU A 430 -30.36 12.50 2.15
C LEU A 430 -31.58 13.18 1.48
N ASP A 431 -31.45 14.48 1.20
CA ASP A 431 -32.60 15.34 0.86
C ASP A 431 -33.22 15.03 -0.50
N GLU A 432 -32.42 14.82 -1.54
CA GLU A 432 -32.87 14.73 -2.93
C GLU A 432 -32.22 13.57 -3.70
N PHE A 433 -32.92 13.08 -4.73
CA PHE A 433 -32.37 12.10 -5.66
C PHE A 433 -31.89 12.76 -6.95
N VAL A 434 -30.64 12.52 -7.31
CA VAL A 434 -30.03 13.03 -8.55
C VAL A 434 -29.52 11.90 -9.41
N TYR A 435 -30.01 11.81 -10.64
CA TYR A 435 -29.57 10.80 -11.61
C TYR A 435 -28.34 11.29 -12.36
N ASP A 436 -27.46 10.36 -12.71
CA ASP A 436 -26.25 10.60 -13.52
C ASP A 436 -25.35 11.71 -12.96
N LEU A 437 -25.29 11.84 -11.64
CA LEU A 437 -24.41 12.82 -10.98
C LEU A 437 -22.93 12.44 -11.18
N PRO A 438 -22.14 13.23 -11.93
CA PRO A 438 -20.73 12.91 -12.11
C PRO A 438 -19.93 13.14 -10.83
N LEU A 439 -18.97 12.27 -10.56
CA LEU A 439 -18.00 12.48 -9.49
C LEU A 439 -17.05 13.61 -9.89
N LYS A 440 -17.17 14.80 -9.29
CA LYS A 440 -16.25 15.90 -9.55
C LYS A 440 -14.92 15.66 -8.87
N ALA A 441 -13.83 15.84 -9.62
CA ALA A 441 -12.53 16.02 -9.01
C ALA A 441 -12.57 17.26 -8.09
N PRO A 442 -11.90 17.27 -6.91
CA PRO A 442 -11.86 18.43 -6.05
C PRO A 442 -11.27 19.61 -6.85
N THR A 443 -12.07 20.65 -7.08
CA THR A 443 -11.57 21.89 -7.64
C THR A 443 -10.55 22.46 -6.67
N LYS A 444 -9.27 22.55 -7.08
CA LYS A 444 -8.26 23.26 -6.28
C LYS A 444 -8.84 24.64 -5.98
N LYS A 445 -9.15 24.91 -4.69
CA LYS A 445 -9.54 26.26 -4.24
C LYS A 445 -8.44 27.19 -4.73
N LYS A 446 -8.73 28.05 -5.72
CA LYS A 446 -7.83 29.12 -6.10
C LYS A 446 -7.58 29.92 -4.83
N SER A 447 -6.34 29.92 -4.35
CA SER A 447 -5.94 30.69 -3.17
C SER A 447 -6.45 32.12 -3.33
N PHE A 448 -7.09 32.65 -2.31
CA PHE A 448 -7.62 34.02 -2.26
C PHE A 448 -6.53 35.08 -2.53
N PHE A 449 -5.26 34.69 -2.37
CA PHE A 449 -4.08 35.52 -2.64
C PHE A 449 -3.81 35.80 -4.12
N SER A 450 -4.38 35.04 -5.07
CA SER A 450 -4.18 35.33 -6.49
C SER A 450 -5.02 36.50 -7.01
N LYS A 451 -5.94 37.05 -6.21
CA LYS A 451 -6.75 38.24 -6.53
C LYS A 451 -6.19 39.54 -5.98
N LEU A 452 -5.15 39.49 -5.14
CA LEU A 452 -4.55 40.69 -4.53
C LEU A 452 -3.32 41.24 -5.27
N PHE A 453 -2.88 40.54 -6.34
CA PHE A 453 -1.72 40.94 -7.15
C PHE A 453 -2.08 40.96 -8.65
N ARG A 454 -3.22 41.56 -8.98
CA ARG A 454 -3.50 42.07 -10.33
C ARG A 454 -3.80 43.55 -10.27
#